data_6925b62a5ce4e61235f347e4c9135c19
#
_entry.id   6925b62a5ce4e61235f347e4c9135c19
#
_cell.length_a   1.000
_cell.length_b   1.000
_cell.length_c   1.000
_cell.angle_alpha   90.00
_cell.angle_beta   90.00
_cell.angle_gamma   90.00
#
_symmetry.space_group_name_H-M   'P 1'
#
loop_
_entity.id
_entity.type
_entity.pdbx_description
1 polymer ?
#
loop_
_entity_poly.entity_id
_entity_poly.type
_entity_poly.pdbx_seq_one_letter_code
_entity_poly.pdbx_strand_id
1 'polypeptide(L)'
;MLQIVGVTILSFYPDWMHCKSLGIDKPLIGSTLYVLVHFILPGDDLAANLAIVWRDIEFFYVELGTENRYGHMRQTMFHTKSQPKLRGKAAEVRDLGPVMVKVWEKHMNPNLHIHQQILVVLKGILPY
;
A
#
# COMPACT_ATOMS: atom_id res chain seq x y z
N MET A 1 -17.07 21.68 19.72
CA MET A 1 -15.89 20.94 19.27
C MET A 1 -16.23 19.85 18.27
N LEU A 2 -17.03 18.86 18.67
CA LEU A 2 -17.42 17.77 17.78
C LEU A 2 -18.18 18.27 16.55
N GLN A 3 -19.04 19.24 16.73
CA GLN A 3 -19.76 19.84 15.63
C GLN A 3 -18.85 20.47 14.59
N ILE A 4 -17.83 21.18 15.06
CA ILE A 4 -16.85 21.81 14.17
C ILE A 4 -16.10 20.74 13.40
N VAL A 5 -15.70 19.66 14.07
CA VAL A 5 -15.01 18.54 13.42
C VAL A 5 -15.93 17.90 12.38
N GLY A 6 -17.20 17.68 12.72
CA GLY A 6 -18.16 17.10 11.79
C GLY A 6 -18.37 17.97 10.56
N VAL A 7 -18.52 19.28 10.76
CA VAL A 7 -18.68 20.23 9.65
C VAL A 7 -17.42 20.21 8.77
N THR A 8 -16.25 20.19 9.38
CA THR A 8 -14.99 20.15 8.65
C THR A 8 -14.91 18.89 7.79
N ILE A 9 -15.27 17.74 8.34
CA ILE A 9 -15.26 16.48 7.60
C ILE A 9 -16.21 16.57 6.41
N LEU A 10 -17.40 17.06 6.59
CA LEU A 10 -18.36 17.22 5.51
C LEU A 10 -17.88 18.19 4.44
N SER A 11 -17.25 19.30 4.88
CA SER A 11 -16.71 20.30 3.95
C SER A 11 -15.59 19.72 3.09
N PHE A 12 -14.82 18.79 3.63
CA PHE A 12 -13.70 18.18 2.92
C PHE A 12 -14.06 16.84 2.31
N TYR A 13 -15.32 16.45 2.31
CA TYR A 13 -15.73 15.16 1.78
C TYR A 13 -15.23 14.88 0.35
N PRO A 14 -15.30 15.82 -0.60
CA PRO A 14 -14.73 15.56 -1.93
C PRO A 14 -13.23 15.29 -1.92
N ASP A 15 -12.51 15.84 -0.93
CA ASP A 15 -11.07 15.65 -0.80
C ASP A 15 -10.70 14.52 0.17
N TRP A 16 -11.67 13.90 0.81
CA TRP A 16 -11.40 12.86 1.81
C TRP A 16 -10.59 11.71 1.22
N MET A 17 -11.00 11.22 0.06
CA MET A 17 -10.30 10.13 -0.61
C MET A 17 -8.88 10.53 -0.97
N HIS A 18 -8.72 11.78 -1.43
CA HIS A 18 -7.40 12.31 -1.76
C HIS A 18 -6.50 12.38 -0.51
N CYS A 19 -7.01 12.93 0.58
CA CYS A 19 -6.29 13.00 1.85
C CYS A 19 -5.96 11.63 2.40
N LYS A 20 -6.89 10.69 2.33
CA LYS A 20 -6.68 9.32 2.77
C LYS A 20 -5.59 8.65 1.95
N SER A 21 -5.70 8.70 0.63
CA SER A 21 -4.75 8.04 -0.25
C SER A 21 -3.34 8.64 -0.12
N LEU A 22 -3.23 9.95 -0.02
CA LEU A 22 -1.94 10.61 0.07
C LEU A 22 -1.37 10.66 1.48
N GLY A 23 -2.24 10.76 2.50
CA GLY A 23 -1.81 10.94 3.89
C GLY A 23 -1.67 9.65 4.68
N ILE A 24 -2.50 8.66 4.40
CA ILE A 24 -2.55 7.40 5.15
C ILE A 24 -2.05 6.24 4.31
N ASP A 25 -2.60 6.07 3.12
CA ASP A 25 -2.31 4.89 2.30
C ASP A 25 -0.88 4.90 1.77
N LYS A 26 -0.37 6.04 1.34
CA LYS A 26 1.00 6.13 0.83
C LYS A 26 2.06 5.65 1.83
N PRO A 27 2.08 6.18 3.07
CA PRO A 27 3.04 5.70 4.05
C PRO A 27 2.85 4.23 4.41
N LEU A 28 1.61 3.79 4.54
CA LEU A 28 1.32 2.41 4.92
C LEU A 28 1.73 1.42 3.84
N ILE A 29 1.32 1.67 2.60
CA ILE A 29 1.68 0.80 1.47
C ILE A 29 3.18 0.85 1.22
N GLY A 30 3.78 2.03 1.29
CA GLY A 30 5.22 2.19 1.15
C GLY A 30 6.00 1.43 2.20
N SER A 31 5.55 1.49 3.45
CA SER A 31 6.17 0.74 4.54
C SER A 31 6.02 -0.77 4.36
N THR A 32 4.86 -1.22 3.91
CA THR A 32 4.61 -2.64 3.64
C THR A 32 5.53 -3.15 2.53
N LEU A 33 5.67 -2.39 1.45
CA LEU A 33 6.59 -2.73 0.36
C LEU A 33 8.03 -2.79 0.86
N TYR A 34 8.43 -1.84 1.69
CA TYR A 34 9.75 -1.80 2.27
C TYR A 34 10.03 -3.06 3.09
N VAL A 35 9.10 -3.45 3.95
CA VAL A 35 9.22 -4.65 4.78
C VAL A 35 9.31 -5.90 3.91
N LEU A 36 8.48 -6.01 2.89
CA LEU A 36 8.51 -7.16 1.98
C LEU A 36 9.87 -7.29 1.31
N VAL A 37 10.37 -6.20 0.76
CA VAL A 37 11.58 -6.20 -0.06
C VAL A 37 12.84 -6.41 0.80
N HIS A 38 12.86 -5.85 2.02
CA HIS A 38 14.06 -5.89 2.86
C HIS A 38 14.09 -7.03 3.86
N PHE A 39 12.94 -7.52 4.33
CA PHE A 39 12.92 -8.43 5.47
C PHE A 39 12.21 -9.76 5.22
N ILE A 40 11.31 -9.83 4.28
CA ILE A 40 10.47 -11.03 4.11
C ILE A 40 10.89 -11.89 2.93
N LEU A 41 11.15 -11.27 1.79
CA LEU A 41 11.46 -12.02 0.58
C LEU A 41 12.88 -12.58 0.61
N PRO A 42 13.06 -13.81 0.09
CA PRO A 42 14.33 -14.53 0.21
C PRO A 42 15.35 -14.23 -0.89
N GLY A 43 15.10 -13.26 -1.72
CA GLY A 43 16.01 -12.95 -2.82
C GLY A 43 17.37 -12.42 -2.32
N ASP A 44 18.39 -12.57 -3.15
CA ASP A 44 19.77 -12.22 -2.80
C ASP A 44 19.96 -10.71 -2.69
N ASP A 45 19.19 -9.93 -3.40
CA ASP A 45 19.31 -8.48 -3.35
C ASP A 45 17.95 -7.81 -3.50
N LEU A 46 17.94 -6.48 -3.34
CA LEU A 46 16.71 -5.69 -3.43
C LEU A 46 16.06 -5.76 -4.79
N ALA A 47 16.87 -5.77 -5.84
CA ALA A 47 16.32 -5.82 -7.20
C ALA A 47 15.58 -7.12 -7.45
N ALA A 48 16.13 -8.24 -6.96
CA ALA A 48 15.48 -9.55 -7.08
C ALA A 48 14.16 -9.57 -6.30
N ASN A 49 14.17 -9.06 -5.07
CA ASN A 49 12.96 -9.02 -4.25
C ASN A 49 11.90 -8.12 -4.85
N LEU A 50 12.31 -6.98 -5.37
CA LEU A 50 11.38 -6.04 -6.01
C LEU A 50 10.76 -6.63 -7.26
N ALA A 51 11.53 -7.40 -8.03
CA ALA A 51 11.01 -8.10 -9.21
C ALA A 51 9.93 -9.12 -8.82
N ILE A 52 10.14 -9.83 -7.71
CA ILE A 52 9.14 -10.78 -7.19
C ILE A 52 7.85 -10.04 -6.82
N VAL A 53 7.98 -8.96 -6.07
CA VAL A 53 6.81 -8.15 -5.66
C VAL A 53 6.09 -7.60 -6.88
N TRP A 54 6.83 -7.07 -7.84
CA TRP A 54 6.22 -6.49 -9.04
C TRP A 54 5.46 -7.54 -9.85
N ARG A 55 6.01 -8.71 -9.99
CA ARG A 55 5.33 -9.81 -10.68
C ARG A 55 4.01 -10.15 -9.99
N ASP A 56 4.01 -10.21 -8.67
CA ASP A 56 2.80 -10.48 -7.91
C ASP A 56 1.79 -9.35 -8.06
N ILE A 57 2.24 -8.11 -8.05
CA ILE A 57 1.36 -6.95 -8.25
C ILE A 57 0.70 -7.03 -9.62
N GLU A 58 1.47 -7.31 -10.67
CA GLU A 58 0.91 -7.44 -12.01
C GLU A 58 -0.12 -8.56 -12.09
N PHE A 59 0.18 -9.69 -11.46
CA PHE A 59 -0.75 -10.82 -11.41
C PHE A 59 -2.08 -10.42 -10.78
N PHE A 60 -2.03 -9.77 -9.62
CA PHE A 60 -3.26 -9.38 -8.92
C PHE A 60 -3.97 -8.21 -9.58
N TYR A 61 -3.28 -7.37 -10.31
CA TYR A 61 -3.93 -6.35 -11.13
C TYR A 61 -4.89 -7.00 -12.14
N VAL A 62 -4.45 -8.07 -12.78
CA VAL A 62 -5.30 -8.81 -13.72
C VAL A 62 -6.43 -9.51 -12.98
N GLU A 63 -6.11 -10.18 -11.88
CA GLU A 63 -7.11 -10.91 -11.08
C GLU A 63 -8.23 -10.01 -10.58
N LEU A 64 -7.90 -8.82 -10.12
CA LEU A 64 -8.86 -7.89 -9.53
C LEU A 64 -9.44 -6.90 -10.54
N GLY A 65 -8.98 -6.92 -11.79
CA GLY A 65 -9.46 -5.98 -12.81
C GLY A 65 -9.15 -4.53 -12.49
N THR A 66 -7.98 -4.25 -11.95
CA THR A 66 -7.61 -2.92 -11.50
C THR A 66 -7.54 -1.93 -12.66
N GLU A 67 -8.14 -0.75 -12.50
CA GLU A 67 -8.16 0.28 -13.53
C GLU A 67 -6.92 1.16 -13.51
N ASN A 68 -6.59 1.69 -12.34
CA ASN A 68 -5.48 2.64 -12.20
C ASN A 68 -4.24 1.92 -11.72
N ARG A 69 -3.39 1.53 -12.65
CA ARG A 69 -2.23 0.69 -12.37
C ARG A 69 -0.94 1.47 -12.46
N TYR A 70 0.02 1.12 -11.57
CA TYR A 70 1.39 1.55 -11.80
C TYR A 70 1.94 0.82 -13.02
N GLY A 71 2.74 1.53 -13.81
CA GLY A 71 3.39 0.92 -14.96
C GLY A 71 4.67 0.20 -14.60
N HIS A 72 5.26 0.54 -13.47
CA HIS A 72 6.48 -0.08 -12.97
C HIS A 72 6.61 0.20 -11.49
N MET A 73 7.52 -0.51 -10.83
CA MET A 73 7.81 -0.30 -9.41
C MET A 73 9.32 -0.25 -9.22
N ARG A 74 9.81 0.84 -8.64
CA ARG A 74 11.22 1.04 -8.32
C ARG A 74 11.37 1.33 -6.84
N GLN A 75 12.52 0.99 -6.28
CA GLN A 75 12.79 1.24 -4.88
C GLN A 75 12.60 2.72 -4.51
N THR A 76 12.98 3.62 -5.38
CA THR A 76 12.84 5.05 -5.14
C THR A 76 11.39 5.52 -5.02
N MET A 77 10.44 4.69 -5.43
CA MET A 77 9.02 5.03 -5.36
C MET A 77 8.45 4.85 -3.96
N PHE A 78 9.06 4.05 -3.11
CA PHE A 78 8.56 3.80 -1.76
C PHE A 78 9.64 3.93 -0.68
N HIS A 79 10.88 4.24 -1.03
CA HIS A 79 11.95 4.43 -0.07
C HIS A 79 12.56 5.81 -0.25
N THR A 80 12.22 6.72 0.64
CA THR A 80 12.80 8.07 0.70
C THR A 80 13.84 8.12 1.81
N LYS A 81 14.59 9.21 1.89
CA LYS A 81 15.68 9.37 2.87
C LYS A 81 15.23 9.22 4.32
N SER A 82 14.02 9.61 4.63
CA SER A 82 13.53 9.64 6.02
C SER A 82 12.55 8.54 6.35
N GLN A 83 11.63 8.21 5.46
CA GLN A 83 10.60 7.20 5.72
C GLN A 83 10.13 6.57 4.43
N PRO A 84 9.73 5.29 4.48
CA PRO A 84 9.06 4.67 3.35
C PRO A 84 7.75 5.39 3.05
N LYS A 85 7.58 5.82 1.83
CA LYS A 85 6.35 6.47 1.40
C LYS A 85 6.19 6.25 -0.09
N LEU A 86 5.10 5.62 -0.49
CA LEU A 86 4.83 5.33 -1.88
C LEU A 86 4.57 6.61 -2.67
N ARG A 87 5.17 6.73 -3.84
CA ARG A 87 4.89 7.82 -4.77
C ARG A 87 3.84 7.37 -5.76
N GLY A 88 3.03 8.29 -6.23
CA GLY A 88 2.03 8.02 -7.23
C GLY A 88 0.81 8.91 -7.09
N LYS A 89 -0.09 8.81 -8.05
CA LYS A 89 -1.35 9.55 -8.01
C LYS A 89 -2.30 8.89 -7.00
N ALA A 90 -3.23 9.68 -6.47
CA ALA A 90 -4.17 9.18 -5.47
C ALA A 90 -4.93 7.94 -5.95
N ALA A 91 -5.39 7.94 -7.21
CA ALA A 91 -6.10 6.80 -7.77
C ALA A 91 -5.23 5.56 -7.89
N GLU A 92 -3.96 5.73 -8.25
CA GLU A 92 -3.01 4.62 -8.32
C GLU A 92 -2.75 4.02 -6.94
N VAL A 93 -2.59 4.87 -5.93
CA VAL A 93 -2.38 4.43 -4.56
C VAL A 93 -3.61 3.71 -4.03
N ARG A 94 -4.78 4.30 -4.24
CA ARG A 94 -6.06 3.70 -3.82
C ARG A 94 -6.25 2.31 -4.41
N ASP A 95 -6.01 2.18 -5.70
CA ASP A 95 -6.27 0.93 -6.41
C ASP A 95 -5.19 -0.12 -6.14
N LEU A 96 -4.05 0.29 -5.62
CA LEU A 96 -3.02 -0.66 -5.19
C LEU A 96 -3.37 -1.31 -3.85
N GLY A 97 -4.21 -0.69 -3.02
CA GLY A 97 -4.57 -1.22 -1.71
C GLY A 97 -5.03 -2.67 -1.72
N PRO A 98 -6.09 -3.01 -2.46
CA PRO A 98 -6.56 -4.40 -2.55
C PRO A 98 -5.49 -5.37 -3.05
N VAL A 99 -4.67 -4.92 -4.00
CA VAL A 99 -3.57 -5.73 -4.53
C VAL A 99 -2.54 -6.01 -3.44
N MET A 100 -2.21 -5.00 -2.63
CA MET A 100 -1.25 -5.15 -1.54
C MET A 100 -1.74 -6.11 -0.46
N VAL A 101 -3.04 -6.14 -0.18
CA VAL A 101 -3.60 -7.13 0.72
C VAL A 101 -3.30 -8.54 0.23
N LYS A 102 -3.52 -8.79 -1.06
CA LYS A 102 -3.26 -10.10 -1.65
C LYS A 102 -1.77 -10.45 -1.65
N VAL A 103 -0.93 -9.51 -2.00
CA VAL A 103 0.53 -9.71 -2.00
C VAL A 103 1.02 -10.01 -0.58
N TRP A 104 0.54 -9.26 0.40
CA TRP A 104 0.93 -9.48 1.79
C TRP A 104 0.47 -10.84 2.29
N GLU A 105 -0.76 -11.22 2.02
CA GLU A 105 -1.27 -12.54 2.40
C GLU A 105 -0.42 -13.68 1.80
N LYS A 106 0.06 -13.49 0.59
CA LYS A 106 0.89 -14.49 -0.08
C LYS A 106 2.24 -14.69 0.60
N HIS A 107 2.85 -13.61 1.06
CA HIS A 107 4.23 -13.64 1.56
C HIS A 107 4.36 -13.60 3.08
N MET A 108 3.31 -13.20 3.80
CA MET A 108 3.36 -13.09 5.24
C MET A 108 3.54 -14.44 5.91
N ASN A 109 4.09 -14.42 7.12
CA ASN A 109 4.12 -15.60 7.97
C ASN A 109 2.90 -15.54 8.90
N PRO A 110 1.91 -16.43 8.73
CA PRO A 110 0.69 -16.37 9.54
C PRO A 110 0.91 -16.67 11.02
N ASN A 111 2.07 -17.21 11.37
CA ASN A 111 2.39 -17.49 12.77
C ASN A 111 2.97 -16.28 13.50
N LEU A 112 3.34 -15.22 12.80
CA LEU A 112 3.88 -14.01 13.39
C LEU A 112 2.75 -13.02 13.65
N HIS A 113 2.58 -12.62 14.91
CA HIS A 113 1.53 -11.71 15.31
C HIS A 113 1.63 -10.35 14.59
N ILE A 114 2.85 -9.84 14.44
CA ILE A 114 3.05 -8.55 13.76
C ILE A 114 2.59 -8.61 12.30
N HIS A 115 2.79 -9.73 11.62
CA HIS A 115 2.33 -9.89 10.24
C HIS A 115 0.81 -9.93 10.17
N GLN A 116 0.16 -10.54 11.15
CA GLN A 116 -1.30 -10.54 11.22
C GLN A 116 -1.84 -9.13 11.47
N GLN A 117 -1.17 -8.35 12.31
CA GLN A 117 -1.56 -6.97 12.58
C GLN A 117 -1.41 -6.11 11.33
N ILE A 118 -0.34 -6.29 10.57
CA ILE A 118 -0.14 -5.56 9.31
C ILE A 118 -1.28 -5.89 8.34
N LEU A 119 -1.66 -7.16 8.27
CA LEU A 119 -2.78 -7.56 7.42
C LEU A 119 -4.08 -6.87 7.82
N VAL A 120 -4.36 -6.82 9.12
CA VAL A 120 -5.56 -6.14 9.62
C VAL A 120 -5.55 -4.66 9.24
N VAL A 121 -4.43 -3.99 9.39
CA VAL A 121 -4.31 -2.58 9.04
C VAL A 121 -4.48 -2.38 7.52
N LEU A 122 -3.86 -3.23 6.72
CA LEU A 122 -4.02 -3.16 5.25
C LEU A 122 -5.48 -3.34 4.84
N LYS A 123 -6.18 -4.29 5.44
CA LYS A 123 -7.61 -4.48 5.16
C LYS A 123 -8.43 -3.28 5.61
N GLY A 124 -8.01 -2.64 6.70
CA GLY A 124 -8.71 -1.48 7.24
C GLY A 124 -8.64 -0.23 6.36
N ILE A 125 -7.65 -0.12 5.48
CA ILE A 125 -7.55 1.01 4.57
C ILE A 125 -8.29 0.77 3.26
N LEU A 126 -8.81 -0.43 3.04
CA LEU A 126 -9.58 -0.68 1.83
C LEU A 126 -10.78 0.25 1.79
N PRO A 127 -11.03 0.80 0.62
CA PRO A 127 -11.99 1.87 0.57
C PRO A 127 -13.37 1.35 0.65
N TYR A 128 -13.81 0.84 1.17
CA TYR A 128 -15.18 0.82 0.88
C TYR A 128 -15.71 -0.60 0.59
#